data_f0b3cdd9f77ee80a0b2372e79cff835e
#
_entry.id   f0b3cdd9f77ee80a0b2372e79cff835e
#
_cell.length_a   1.000
_cell.length_b   1.000
_cell.length_c   1.000
_cell.angle_alpha   90.00
_cell.angle_beta   90.00
_cell.angle_gamma   90.00
#
_symmetry.space_group_name_H-M   'P 1'
#
loop_
_entity.id
_entity.type
_entity.pdbx_description
1 polymer ?
#
loop_
_entity_poly.entity_id
_entity_poly.type
_entity_poly.pdbx_seq_one_letter_code
_entity_poly.pdbx_strand_id
1 'polypeptide(L)'
;DAFGDYIANAHNALMGEADIAARVKVDAEHRFTGFDAYKQVIDCVDVVLFATSPHFRPMQVQYAAEKGVHMFVEKPIATDAPGVRKVMEACRVAREKKLNVVSGLCYRYEHKKRETLKRIHDGAIGDILALQTTYNTGSLWHRGRQPEWSDMEWQMRNWLYFTWLSGDHIVEQHIHSLDKCAWALGKYPVKATSSGGRAQRVDPMYGNIFDHFNTVYEYEGGVKL
;
A
#
# COMPACT_ATOMS: atom_id res chain seq x y z
N ASP A 1 -0.34 -15.47 -6.36
CA ASP A 1 -1.32 -15.18 -5.30
C ASP A 1 -1.41 -16.34 -4.31
N ALA A 2 -1.95 -16.08 -3.10
CA ALA A 2 -2.19 -17.16 -2.13
C ALA A 2 -3.31 -18.10 -2.63
N PHE A 3 -4.26 -17.58 -3.39
CA PHE A 3 -5.47 -18.28 -3.84
C PHE A 3 -5.49 -18.45 -5.35
N GLY A 4 -5.76 -19.70 -5.80
CA GLY A 4 -5.75 -20.06 -7.22
C GLY A 4 -6.88 -19.40 -8.03
N ASP A 5 -8.04 -19.19 -7.41
CA ASP A 5 -9.18 -18.49 -8.03
C ASP A 5 -8.83 -17.04 -8.39
N TYR A 6 -8.03 -16.36 -7.58
CA TYR A 6 -7.57 -14.99 -7.88
C TYR A 6 -6.63 -14.94 -9.09
N ILE A 7 -5.73 -15.92 -9.21
CA ILE A 7 -4.86 -16.03 -10.39
C ILE A 7 -5.68 -16.31 -11.64
N ALA A 8 -6.63 -17.25 -11.57
CA ALA A 8 -7.50 -17.57 -12.70
C ALA A 8 -8.31 -16.35 -13.14
N ASN A 9 -8.91 -15.62 -12.19
CA ASN A 9 -9.68 -14.41 -12.48
C ASN A 9 -8.82 -13.31 -13.10
N ALA A 10 -7.61 -13.05 -12.56
CA ALA A 10 -6.69 -12.06 -13.10
C ALA A 10 -6.23 -12.42 -14.51
N HIS A 11 -5.88 -13.70 -14.74
CA HIS A 11 -5.49 -14.16 -16.07
C HIS A 11 -6.64 -14.02 -17.07
N ASN A 12 -7.86 -14.45 -16.71
CA ASN A 12 -9.03 -14.34 -17.57
C ASN A 12 -9.37 -12.89 -17.89
N ALA A 13 -9.26 -11.98 -16.91
CA ALA A 13 -9.46 -10.55 -17.14
C ALA A 13 -8.45 -10.01 -18.16
N LEU A 14 -7.15 -10.32 -18.01
CA LEU A 14 -6.13 -9.90 -18.97
C LEU A 14 -6.33 -10.48 -20.37
N MET A 15 -6.77 -11.74 -20.46
CA MET A 15 -7.08 -12.38 -21.76
C MET A 15 -8.36 -11.82 -22.41
N GLY A 16 -9.24 -11.23 -21.62
CA GLY A 16 -10.46 -10.55 -22.10
C GLY A 16 -10.20 -9.18 -22.73
N GLU A 17 -9.03 -8.56 -22.45
CA GLU A 17 -8.66 -7.25 -22.96
C GLU A 17 -8.00 -7.36 -24.34
N ALA A 18 -8.73 -7.01 -25.40
CA ALA A 18 -8.30 -7.20 -26.79
C ALA A 18 -6.90 -6.59 -27.09
N ASP A 19 -6.60 -5.42 -26.51
CA ASP A 19 -5.38 -4.68 -26.75
C ASP A 19 -4.13 -5.31 -26.11
N ILE A 20 -4.30 -6.17 -25.13
CA ILE A 20 -3.19 -6.77 -24.37
C ILE A 20 -3.17 -8.30 -24.43
N ALA A 21 -4.28 -8.97 -24.76
CA ALA A 21 -4.40 -10.43 -24.74
C ALA A 21 -3.27 -11.13 -25.50
N ALA A 22 -2.90 -10.64 -26.69
CA ALA A 22 -1.82 -11.19 -27.50
C ALA A 22 -0.42 -11.08 -26.86
N ARG A 23 -0.27 -10.21 -25.85
CA ARG A 23 0.98 -10.02 -25.10
C ARG A 23 1.02 -10.81 -23.80
N VAL A 24 -0.11 -11.38 -23.36
CA VAL A 24 -0.18 -12.22 -22.17
C VAL A 24 0.42 -13.59 -22.51
N LYS A 25 1.61 -13.85 -21.98
CA LYS A 25 2.37 -15.09 -22.23
C LYS A 25 2.61 -15.83 -20.90
N VAL A 26 1.54 -16.05 -20.14
CA VAL A 26 1.60 -16.74 -18.85
C VAL A 26 0.94 -18.11 -19.02
N ASP A 27 1.74 -19.13 -19.18
CA ASP A 27 1.29 -20.51 -19.23
C ASP A 27 0.89 -21.04 -17.84
N ALA A 28 0.41 -22.28 -17.77
CA ALA A 28 -0.04 -22.88 -16.52
C ALA A 28 1.10 -23.07 -15.50
N GLU A 29 2.32 -23.32 -15.97
CA GLU A 29 3.50 -23.58 -15.13
C GLU A 29 3.99 -22.31 -14.43
N HIS A 30 3.66 -21.12 -14.97
CA HIS A 30 3.99 -19.81 -14.39
C HIS A 30 2.85 -19.20 -13.57
N ARG A 31 1.85 -19.98 -13.19
CA ARG A 31 0.72 -19.54 -12.33
C ARG A 31 0.89 -20.06 -10.92
N PHE A 32 1.77 -19.45 -10.18
CA PHE A 32 2.18 -19.88 -8.85
C PHE A 32 1.16 -19.53 -7.78
N THR A 33 0.86 -20.47 -6.86
CA THR A 33 -0.08 -20.29 -5.74
C THR A 33 0.61 -20.53 -4.40
N GLY A 34 -0.02 -20.01 -3.34
CA GLY A 34 0.46 -20.17 -1.97
C GLY A 34 1.34 -19.02 -1.49
N PHE A 35 1.80 -19.13 -0.25
CA PHE A 35 2.55 -18.05 0.40
C PHE A 35 3.95 -17.81 -0.18
N ASP A 36 4.56 -18.81 -0.78
CA ASP A 36 5.87 -18.70 -1.41
C ASP A 36 5.81 -18.38 -2.93
N ALA A 37 4.61 -18.27 -3.48
CA ALA A 37 4.41 -17.94 -4.91
C ALA A 37 5.16 -16.67 -5.36
N TYR A 38 5.32 -15.70 -4.48
CA TYR A 38 6.05 -14.46 -4.80
C TYR A 38 7.52 -14.71 -5.14
N LYS A 39 8.17 -15.68 -4.52
CA LYS A 39 9.57 -16.04 -4.82
C LYS A 39 9.69 -16.58 -6.24
N GLN A 40 8.79 -17.50 -6.59
CA GLN A 40 8.76 -18.12 -7.92
C GLN A 40 8.48 -17.07 -9.02
N VAL A 41 7.56 -16.13 -8.77
CA VAL A 41 7.31 -15.01 -9.70
C VAL A 41 8.56 -14.13 -9.85
N ILE A 42 9.17 -13.72 -8.73
CA ILE A 42 10.34 -12.84 -8.75
C ILE A 42 11.53 -13.49 -9.46
N ASP A 43 11.71 -14.81 -9.31
CA ASP A 43 12.82 -15.54 -9.92
C ASP A 43 12.71 -15.65 -11.46
N CYS A 44 11.57 -15.30 -12.06
CA CYS A 44 11.35 -15.39 -13.51
C CYS A 44 10.99 -14.07 -14.22
N VAL A 45 11.16 -12.91 -13.54
CA VAL A 45 10.80 -11.61 -14.12
C VAL A 45 11.91 -10.56 -13.94
N ASP A 46 11.94 -9.56 -14.80
CA ASP A 46 12.84 -8.40 -14.67
C ASP A 46 12.20 -7.25 -13.87
N VAL A 47 10.87 -7.19 -13.86
CA VAL A 47 10.08 -6.18 -13.17
C VAL A 47 8.89 -6.85 -12.50
N VAL A 48 8.65 -6.52 -11.22
CA VAL A 48 7.51 -7.05 -10.46
C VAL A 48 6.60 -5.91 -9.98
N LEU A 49 5.28 -6.16 -10.04
CA LEU A 49 4.24 -5.27 -9.51
C LEU A 49 3.65 -5.89 -8.23
N PHE A 50 3.91 -5.28 -7.09
CA PHE A 50 3.37 -5.75 -5.81
C PHE A 50 2.03 -5.07 -5.51
N ALA A 51 0.94 -5.80 -5.72
CA ALA A 51 -0.42 -5.43 -5.34
C ALA A 51 -1.00 -6.34 -4.24
N THR A 52 -0.17 -7.12 -3.58
CA THR A 52 -0.53 -7.96 -2.44
C THR A 52 -0.97 -7.13 -1.23
N SER A 53 -1.62 -7.75 -0.24
CA SER A 53 -1.96 -7.04 0.99
C SER A 53 -0.70 -6.49 1.69
N PRO A 54 -0.78 -5.32 2.35
CA PRO A 54 0.38 -4.58 2.86
C PRO A 54 1.32 -5.35 3.76
N HIS A 55 0.77 -6.27 4.56
CA HIS A 55 1.54 -7.10 5.48
C HIS A 55 2.68 -7.87 4.81
N PHE A 56 2.45 -8.37 3.59
CA PHE A 56 3.42 -9.23 2.89
C PHE A 56 4.47 -8.45 2.10
N ARG A 57 4.25 -7.16 1.84
CA ARG A 57 5.12 -6.34 0.99
C ARG A 57 6.56 -6.22 1.49
N PRO A 58 6.83 -6.03 2.80
CA PRO A 58 8.21 -5.91 3.26
C PRO A 58 9.11 -7.10 2.93
N MET A 59 8.60 -8.32 3.07
CA MET A 59 9.36 -9.53 2.74
C MET A 59 9.52 -9.71 1.22
N GLN A 60 8.51 -9.35 0.45
CA GLN A 60 8.51 -9.45 -1.01
C GLN A 60 9.47 -8.42 -1.63
N VAL A 61 9.45 -7.19 -1.14
CA VAL A 61 10.36 -6.11 -1.57
C VAL A 61 11.81 -6.45 -1.25
N GLN A 62 12.07 -7.00 -0.04
CA GLN A 62 13.39 -7.46 0.32
C GLN A 62 13.90 -8.53 -0.65
N TYR A 63 13.10 -9.55 -0.90
CA TYR A 63 13.49 -10.64 -1.80
C TYR A 63 13.75 -10.14 -3.23
N ALA A 64 12.90 -9.26 -3.77
CA ALA A 64 13.10 -8.68 -5.09
C ALA A 64 14.38 -7.83 -5.18
N ALA A 65 14.69 -7.05 -4.15
CA ALA A 65 15.95 -6.29 -4.08
C ALA A 65 17.17 -7.21 -4.04
N GLU A 66 17.12 -8.30 -3.27
CA GLU A 66 18.17 -9.32 -3.23
C GLU A 66 18.37 -10.01 -4.58
N LYS A 67 17.29 -10.29 -5.31
CA LYS A 67 17.32 -10.92 -6.64
C LYS A 67 17.68 -9.96 -7.78
N GLY A 68 17.67 -8.67 -7.55
CA GLY A 68 18.02 -7.69 -8.59
C GLY A 68 16.87 -7.34 -9.52
N VAL A 69 15.63 -7.45 -9.07
CA VAL A 69 14.42 -7.22 -9.85
C VAL A 69 13.90 -5.80 -9.60
N HIS A 70 13.51 -5.10 -10.65
CA HIS A 70 12.86 -3.78 -10.56
C HIS A 70 11.45 -3.90 -9.98
N MET A 71 10.98 -2.89 -9.23
CA MET A 71 9.74 -2.99 -8.47
C MET A 71 8.82 -1.80 -8.64
N PHE A 72 7.54 -2.08 -8.82
CA PHE A 72 6.46 -1.17 -8.47
C PHE A 72 5.75 -1.73 -7.22
N VAL A 73 5.64 -0.94 -6.17
CA VAL A 73 5.08 -1.38 -4.88
C VAL A 73 3.86 -0.53 -4.55
N GLU A 74 2.69 -1.14 -4.50
CA GLU A 74 1.48 -0.43 -4.08
C GLU A 74 1.59 0.11 -2.64
N LYS A 75 0.87 1.19 -2.38
CA LYS A 75 0.73 1.75 -1.04
C LYS A 75 -0.25 0.92 -0.18
N PRO A 76 -0.10 0.90 1.14
CA PRO A 76 1.09 1.25 1.91
C PRO A 76 2.18 0.18 1.76
N ILE A 77 3.41 0.57 1.95
CA ILE A 77 4.57 -0.33 1.79
C ILE A 77 4.73 -1.34 2.93
N ALA A 78 4.08 -1.11 4.06
CA ALA A 78 4.11 -1.94 5.26
C ALA A 78 2.92 -1.59 6.16
N THR A 79 2.65 -2.43 7.16
CA THR A 79 1.60 -2.24 8.18
C THR A 79 2.14 -1.70 9.50
N ASP A 80 3.44 -1.78 9.73
CA ASP A 80 4.09 -1.47 11.00
C ASP A 80 5.50 -0.92 10.85
N ALA A 81 6.08 -0.41 11.93
CA ALA A 81 7.42 0.17 11.93
C ALA A 81 8.54 -0.84 11.63
N PRO A 82 8.51 -2.10 12.09
CA PRO A 82 9.46 -3.12 11.66
C PRO A 82 9.44 -3.36 10.15
N GLY A 83 8.26 -3.45 9.56
CA GLY A 83 8.08 -3.59 8.11
C GLY A 83 8.61 -2.39 7.33
N VAL A 84 8.35 -1.16 7.80
CA VAL A 84 8.92 0.06 7.20
C VAL A 84 10.44 0.02 7.22
N ARG A 85 11.07 -0.32 8.35
CA ARG A 85 12.54 -0.44 8.44
C ARG A 85 13.10 -1.49 7.48
N LYS A 86 12.40 -2.62 7.33
CA LYS A 86 12.78 -3.67 6.37
C LYS A 86 12.73 -3.16 4.92
N VAL A 87 11.70 -2.41 4.55
CA VAL A 87 11.60 -1.82 3.21
C VAL A 87 12.68 -0.74 3.00
N MET A 88 12.98 0.07 4.01
CA MET A 88 14.09 1.06 3.91
C MET A 88 15.43 0.37 3.63
N GLU A 89 15.72 -0.73 4.30
CA GLU A 89 16.94 -1.52 4.05
C GLU A 89 16.93 -2.14 2.65
N ALA A 90 15.81 -2.71 2.21
CA ALA A 90 15.66 -3.23 0.87
C ALA A 90 15.86 -2.14 -0.21
N CYS A 91 15.38 -0.92 0.03
CA CYS A 91 15.62 0.23 -0.84
C CYS A 91 17.10 0.64 -0.88
N ARG A 92 17.84 0.49 0.23
CA ARG A 92 19.31 0.70 0.24
C ARG A 92 20.00 -0.31 -0.69
N VAL A 93 19.69 -1.59 -0.56
CA VAL A 93 20.21 -2.65 -1.44
C VAL A 93 19.83 -2.41 -2.90
N ALA A 94 18.57 -2.04 -3.16
CA ALA A 94 18.10 -1.74 -4.51
C ALA A 94 18.88 -0.58 -5.14
N ARG A 95 19.19 0.46 -4.37
CA ARG A 95 19.99 1.61 -4.85
C ARG A 95 21.40 1.18 -5.23
N GLU A 96 22.06 0.37 -4.43
CA GLU A 96 23.40 -0.17 -4.73
C GLU A 96 23.42 -1.00 -6.02
N LYS A 97 22.33 -1.74 -6.25
CA LYS A 97 22.14 -2.52 -7.48
C LYS A 97 21.57 -1.72 -8.66
N LYS A 98 21.32 -0.41 -8.48
CA LYS A 98 20.72 0.49 -9.49
C LYS A 98 19.33 0.04 -9.95
N LEU A 99 18.54 -0.54 -9.05
CA LEU A 99 17.17 -0.94 -9.33
C LEU A 99 16.21 0.23 -9.19
N ASN A 100 15.16 0.23 -10.01
CA ASN A 100 14.03 1.13 -9.86
C ASN A 100 13.07 0.56 -8.82
N VAL A 101 12.71 1.39 -7.83
CA VAL A 101 11.66 1.10 -6.85
C VAL A 101 10.68 2.26 -6.85
N VAL A 102 9.46 2.00 -7.30
CA VAL A 102 8.40 3.01 -7.44
C VAL A 102 7.27 2.67 -6.49
N SER A 103 6.82 3.65 -5.70
CA SER A 103 5.67 3.49 -4.79
C SER A 103 4.38 3.94 -5.44
N GLY A 104 3.28 3.21 -5.18
CA GLY A 104 1.93 3.48 -5.66
C GLY A 104 1.23 4.68 -5.04
N LEU A 105 1.97 5.70 -4.57
CA LEU A 105 1.41 6.97 -4.10
C LEU A 105 0.91 7.82 -5.28
N CYS A 106 -0.19 7.40 -5.88
CA CYS A 106 -0.70 7.85 -7.18
C CYS A 106 -0.86 9.38 -7.29
N TYR A 107 -1.20 10.07 -6.21
CA TYR A 107 -1.37 11.53 -6.22
C TYR A 107 -0.08 12.29 -6.52
N ARG A 108 1.09 11.70 -6.32
CA ARG A 108 2.37 12.31 -6.70
C ARG A 108 2.57 12.36 -8.22
N TYR A 109 1.78 11.63 -8.97
CA TYR A 109 1.80 11.59 -10.44
C TYR A 109 0.66 12.39 -11.08
N GLU A 110 -0.27 12.95 -10.28
CA GLU A 110 -1.38 13.75 -10.77
C GLU A 110 -0.93 15.19 -11.09
N HIS A 111 -1.10 15.60 -12.33
CA HIS A 111 -0.63 16.91 -12.82
C HIS A 111 -1.13 18.09 -11.98
N LYS A 112 -2.42 18.11 -11.62
CA LYS A 112 -3.00 19.20 -10.81
C LYS A 112 -2.34 19.30 -9.43
N LYS A 113 -2.10 18.17 -8.78
CA LYS A 113 -1.45 18.13 -7.46
C LYS A 113 0.01 18.55 -7.56
N ARG A 114 0.72 18.08 -8.59
CA ARG A 114 2.12 18.47 -8.84
C ARG A 114 2.24 19.97 -9.05
N GLU A 115 1.35 20.57 -9.84
CA GLU A 115 1.35 22.03 -10.07
C GLU A 115 1.02 22.80 -8.79
N THR A 116 0.03 22.36 -8.00
CA THR A 116 -0.31 22.97 -6.71
C THR A 116 0.87 22.93 -5.74
N LEU A 117 1.48 21.75 -5.57
CA LEU A 117 2.62 21.58 -4.67
C LEU A 117 3.83 22.37 -5.15
N LYS A 118 4.06 22.47 -6.47
CA LYS A 118 5.11 23.31 -7.02
C LYS A 118 4.92 24.77 -6.60
N ARG A 119 3.72 25.33 -6.73
CA ARG A 119 3.43 26.72 -6.32
C ARG A 119 3.65 26.95 -4.82
N ILE A 120 3.28 25.97 -3.99
CA ILE A 120 3.56 26.02 -2.54
C ILE A 120 5.08 26.07 -2.30
N HIS A 121 5.84 25.23 -2.96
CA HIS A 121 7.31 25.20 -2.83
C HIS A 121 7.99 26.44 -3.41
N ASP A 122 7.39 27.06 -4.42
CA ASP A 122 7.84 28.34 -5.00
C ASP A 122 7.48 29.55 -4.10
N GLY A 123 6.86 29.32 -2.92
CA GLY A 123 6.58 30.35 -1.93
C GLY A 123 5.25 31.10 -2.10
N ALA A 124 4.33 30.64 -2.94
CA ALA A 124 3.08 31.32 -3.23
C ALA A 124 2.18 31.57 -2.00
N ILE A 125 2.33 30.79 -0.94
CA ILE A 125 1.59 30.94 0.33
C ILE A 125 2.48 31.34 1.51
N GLY A 126 3.78 31.59 1.27
CA GLY A 126 4.76 31.80 2.34
C GLY A 126 5.04 30.53 3.14
N ASP A 127 5.45 30.69 4.40
CA ASP A 127 5.77 29.58 5.29
C ASP A 127 4.52 28.81 5.71
N ILE A 128 4.62 27.48 5.73
CA ILE A 128 3.54 26.62 6.23
C ILE A 128 3.59 26.59 7.75
N LEU A 129 2.58 27.15 8.40
CA LEU A 129 2.48 27.23 9.86
C LEU A 129 1.67 26.09 10.47
N ALA A 130 0.66 25.59 9.75
CA ALA A 130 -0.19 24.48 10.14
C ALA A 130 -0.74 23.78 8.92
N LEU A 131 -1.13 22.52 9.08
CA LEU A 131 -1.84 21.75 8.06
C LEU A 131 -3.06 21.07 8.68
N GLN A 132 -4.05 20.81 7.84
CA GLN A 132 -5.18 19.98 8.20
C GLN A 132 -5.55 19.08 7.03
N THR A 133 -5.84 17.83 7.31
CA THR A 133 -6.29 16.89 6.29
C THR A 133 -7.32 15.93 6.85
N THR A 134 -8.22 15.47 6.00
CA THR A 134 -9.22 14.45 6.31
C THR A 134 -9.20 13.39 5.22
N TYR A 135 -9.69 12.21 5.57
CA TYR A 135 -9.96 11.14 4.62
C TYR A 135 -11.25 10.44 5.03
N ASN A 136 -12.37 10.98 4.58
CA ASN A 136 -13.69 10.46 4.87
C ASN A 136 -14.15 9.58 3.72
N THR A 137 -14.50 8.34 4.01
CA THR A 137 -14.98 7.39 3.01
C THR A 137 -16.08 6.50 3.59
N GLY A 138 -16.93 6.00 2.71
CA GLY A 138 -17.95 5.03 3.07
C GLY A 138 -17.41 3.61 3.24
N SER A 139 -18.32 2.64 3.22
CA SER A 139 -17.96 1.23 3.23
C SER A 139 -17.23 0.86 1.94
N LEU A 140 -16.21 0.03 2.06
CA LEU A 140 -15.45 -0.53 0.96
C LEU A 140 -15.96 -1.94 0.64
N TRP A 141 -15.34 -2.58 -0.33
CA TRP A 141 -15.68 -3.95 -0.72
C TRP A 141 -15.61 -4.90 0.50
N HIS A 142 -16.48 -5.89 0.50
CA HIS A 142 -16.52 -6.97 1.48
C HIS A 142 -16.88 -8.28 0.78
N ARG A 143 -16.31 -9.38 1.25
CA ARG A 143 -16.61 -10.73 0.77
C ARG A 143 -17.30 -11.50 1.89
N GLY A 144 -18.54 -11.91 1.66
CA GLY A 144 -19.28 -12.76 2.58
C GLY A 144 -18.49 -14.04 2.87
N ARG A 145 -18.49 -14.46 4.14
CA ARG A 145 -17.82 -15.69 4.56
C ARG A 145 -18.48 -16.90 3.89
N GLN A 146 -17.65 -17.77 3.32
CA GLN A 146 -18.10 -19.06 2.81
C GLN A 146 -17.86 -20.15 3.86
N PRO A 147 -18.71 -21.20 3.90
CA PRO A 147 -18.60 -22.27 4.90
C PRO A 147 -17.25 -23.02 4.84
N GLU A 148 -16.66 -23.14 3.66
CA GLU A 148 -15.41 -23.82 3.41
C GLU A 148 -14.17 -23.02 3.78
N TRP A 149 -14.29 -21.70 4.00
CA TRP A 149 -13.14 -20.87 4.32
C TRP A 149 -12.73 -20.99 5.78
N SER A 150 -11.46 -21.25 6.03
CA SER A 150 -10.87 -21.09 7.34
C SER A 150 -10.92 -19.61 7.80
N ASP A 151 -10.72 -19.38 9.09
CA ASP A 151 -10.65 -18.01 9.64
C ASP A 151 -9.51 -17.20 8.97
N MET A 152 -8.36 -17.84 8.75
CA MET A 152 -7.23 -17.22 8.08
C MET A 152 -7.58 -16.84 6.64
N GLU A 153 -8.19 -17.74 5.89
CA GLU A 153 -8.59 -17.48 4.51
C GLU A 153 -9.61 -16.35 4.43
N TRP A 154 -10.62 -16.36 5.29
CA TRP A 154 -11.60 -15.28 5.33
C TRP A 154 -10.96 -13.92 5.64
N GLN A 155 -10.04 -13.87 6.61
CA GLN A 155 -9.30 -12.64 6.93
C GLN A 155 -8.46 -12.18 5.73
N MET A 156 -7.74 -13.06 5.08
CA MET A 156 -6.90 -12.71 3.92
C MET A 156 -7.74 -12.24 2.73
N ARG A 157 -8.91 -12.85 2.49
CA ARG A 157 -9.84 -12.40 1.44
C ARG A 157 -10.52 -11.07 1.76
N ASN A 158 -10.56 -10.68 3.04
CA ASN A 158 -11.07 -9.40 3.56
C ASN A 158 -9.97 -8.57 4.24
N TRP A 159 -8.75 -8.65 3.73
CA TRP A 159 -7.53 -8.12 4.35
C TRP A 159 -7.65 -6.67 4.83
N LEU A 160 -8.45 -5.86 4.15
CA LEU A 160 -8.67 -4.45 4.48
C LEU A 160 -9.21 -4.25 5.91
N TYR A 161 -10.01 -5.20 6.40
CA TYR A 161 -10.71 -5.13 7.68
C TYR A 161 -9.93 -5.76 8.84
N PHE A 162 -8.70 -6.19 8.59
CA PHE A 162 -7.84 -6.79 9.61
C PHE A 162 -6.55 -6.01 9.76
N THR A 163 -6.35 -5.43 10.96
CA THR A 163 -5.23 -4.52 11.25
C THR A 163 -3.87 -5.14 10.92
N TRP A 164 -3.68 -6.43 11.19
CA TRP A 164 -2.41 -7.10 10.89
C TRP A 164 -2.09 -7.20 9.40
N LEU A 165 -3.11 -7.17 8.53
CA LEU A 165 -2.96 -7.23 7.07
C LEU A 165 -2.92 -5.85 6.40
N SER A 166 -3.67 -4.88 6.95
CA SER A 166 -3.86 -3.56 6.35
C SER A 166 -3.07 -2.43 7.03
N GLY A 167 -2.78 -2.56 8.34
CA GLY A 167 -2.31 -1.46 9.18
C GLY A 167 -3.42 -0.52 9.61
N ASP A 168 -4.68 -0.95 9.48
CA ASP A 168 -5.88 -0.15 9.65
C ASP A 168 -6.03 0.96 8.59
N HIS A 169 -7.19 1.61 8.52
CA HIS A 169 -7.46 2.63 7.50
C HIS A 169 -6.58 3.89 7.65
N ILE A 170 -6.01 4.14 8.83
CA ILE A 170 -5.05 5.23 9.03
C ILE A 170 -3.79 5.00 8.16
N VAL A 171 -3.33 3.77 8.04
CA VAL A 171 -2.17 3.39 7.22
C VAL A 171 -2.58 3.14 5.77
N GLU A 172 -3.70 2.42 5.56
CA GLU A 172 -4.08 1.97 4.22
C GLU A 172 -4.73 3.07 3.37
N GLN A 173 -5.59 3.92 3.97
CA GLN A 173 -6.34 4.95 3.27
C GLN A 173 -5.78 6.36 3.50
N HIS A 174 -5.58 6.74 4.76
CA HIS A 174 -5.15 8.09 5.13
C HIS A 174 -3.75 8.41 4.64
N ILE A 175 -2.92 7.42 4.36
CA ILE A 175 -1.57 7.59 3.79
C ILE A 175 -1.57 8.55 2.58
N HIS A 176 -2.60 8.53 1.76
CA HIS A 176 -2.73 9.44 0.63
C HIS A 176 -2.81 10.92 1.04
N SER A 177 -3.50 11.21 2.14
CA SER A 177 -3.61 12.57 2.66
C SER A 177 -2.38 12.97 3.45
N LEU A 178 -1.84 12.07 4.26
CA LEU A 178 -0.60 12.28 5.01
C LEU A 178 0.59 12.49 4.08
N ASP A 179 0.66 11.74 2.98
CA ASP A 179 1.71 11.89 1.97
C ASP A 179 1.69 13.27 1.31
N LYS A 180 0.49 13.82 1.01
CA LYS A 180 0.38 15.18 0.46
C LYS A 180 0.89 16.23 1.44
N CYS A 181 0.62 16.07 2.74
CA CYS A 181 1.13 16.97 3.77
C CYS A 181 2.65 16.86 3.93
N ALA A 182 3.19 15.65 3.95
CA ALA A 182 4.63 15.41 3.97
C ALA A 182 5.32 15.97 2.72
N TRP A 183 4.66 15.87 1.57
CA TRP A 183 5.16 16.44 0.31
C TRP A 183 5.20 17.98 0.34
N ALA A 184 4.14 18.61 0.88
CA ALA A 184 4.09 20.06 1.02
C ALA A 184 5.20 20.60 1.93
N LEU A 185 5.44 19.93 3.07
CA LEU A 185 6.46 20.31 4.05
C LEU A 185 7.89 19.90 3.67
N GLY A 186 8.04 18.87 2.84
CA GLY A 186 9.36 18.25 2.58
C GLY A 186 9.96 17.56 3.80
N LYS A 187 9.17 17.26 4.85
CA LYS A 187 9.59 16.70 6.14
C LYS A 187 8.61 15.63 6.61
N TYR A 188 9.08 14.82 7.57
CA TYR A 188 8.25 13.86 8.28
C TYR A 188 8.03 14.30 9.74
N PRO A 189 6.91 13.90 10.37
CA PRO A 189 6.66 14.25 11.76
C PRO A 189 7.64 13.54 12.70
N VAL A 190 7.93 14.20 13.82
CA VAL A 190 8.80 13.65 14.88
C VAL A 190 7.98 13.05 16.02
N LYS A 191 6.70 13.39 16.10
CA LYS A 191 5.78 12.88 17.12
C LYS A 191 4.37 12.80 16.57
N ALA A 192 3.60 11.84 17.07
CA ALA A 192 2.16 11.71 16.82
C ALA A 192 1.43 11.42 18.11
N THR A 193 0.29 12.08 18.30
CA THR A 193 -0.67 11.81 19.38
C THR A 193 -2.02 11.56 18.75
N SER A 194 -2.63 10.42 19.04
CA SER A 194 -3.87 9.99 18.38
C SER A 194 -4.90 9.46 19.35
N SER A 195 -6.15 9.69 19.04
CA SER A 195 -7.31 8.96 19.55
C SER A 195 -8.04 8.31 18.38
N GLY A 196 -8.74 7.21 18.65
CA GLY A 196 -9.51 6.50 17.65
C GLY A 196 -10.32 5.39 18.28
N GLY A 197 -11.18 4.76 17.49
CA GLY A 197 -12.03 3.67 18.00
C GLY A 197 -12.96 3.09 16.97
N ARG A 198 -13.85 2.23 17.45
CA ARG A 198 -14.96 1.60 16.73
C ARG A 198 -16.28 2.02 17.35
N ALA A 199 -17.08 2.75 16.59
CA ALA A 199 -18.40 3.20 17.05
C ALA A 199 -19.53 2.78 16.08
N GLN A 200 -19.24 2.62 14.81
CA GLN A 200 -20.21 2.27 13.77
C GLN A 200 -19.89 0.94 13.09
N ARG A 201 -18.63 0.65 12.79
CA ARG A 201 -18.19 -0.61 12.16
C ARG A 201 -18.02 -1.72 13.22
N VAL A 202 -19.06 -1.98 13.99
CA VAL A 202 -19.05 -2.94 15.11
C VAL A 202 -19.41 -4.36 14.69
N ASP A 203 -20.04 -4.54 13.53
CA ASP A 203 -20.38 -5.85 13.01
C ASP A 203 -19.11 -6.68 12.74
N PRO A 204 -19.11 -8.01 13.01
CA PRO A 204 -17.99 -8.91 12.75
C PRO A 204 -17.44 -8.84 11.31
N MET A 205 -18.26 -8.50 10.33
CA MET A 205 -17.83 -8.33 8.94
C MET A 205 -16.70 -7.30 8.76
N TYR A 206 -16.61 -6.34 9.67
CA TYR A 206 -15.57 -5.28 9.66
C TYR A 206 -14.29 -5.69 10.40
N GLY A 207 -14.13 -6.96 10.72
CA GLY A 207 -12.92 -7.46 11.38
C GLY A 207 -12.58 -6.72 12.66
N ASN A 208 -11.38 -6.18 12.77
CA ASN A 208 -10.89 -5.51 13.97
C ASN A 208 -10.34 -4.10 13.75
N ILE A 209 -10.56 -3.51 12.57
CA ILE A 209 -10.12 -2.12 12.28
C ILE A 209 -10.98 -1.12 13.06
N PHE A 210 -10.43 0.06 13.28
CA PHE A 210 -11.17 1.22 13.76
C PHE A 210 -12.01 1.85 12.64
N ASP A 211 -12.93 2.73 12.97
CA ASP A 211 -13.74 3.48 12.01
C ASP A 211 -13.54 4.99 12.10
N HIS A 212 -12.80 5.45 13.09
CA HIS A 212 -12.41 6.86 13.21
C HIS A 212 -11.04 7.01 13.89
N PHE A 213 -10.30 8.04 13.43
CA PHE A 213 -9.06 8.51 14.02
C PHE A 213 -9.06 10.02 14.09
N ASN A 214 -8.47 10.56 15.17
CA ASN A 214 -8.11 11.96 15.29
C ASN A 214 -6.65 12.04 15.74
N THR A 215 -5.77 12.47 14.86
CA THR A 215 -4.33 12.42 15.08
C THR A 215 -3.71 13.79 14.88
N VAL A 216 -2.89 14.21 15.85
CA VAL A 216 -2.02 15.38 15.72
C VAL A 216 -0.60 14.92 15.50
N TYR A 217 -0.02 15.32 14.38
CA TYR A 217 1.39 15.11 14.04
C TYR A 217 2.17 16.38 14.30
N GLU A 218 3.29 16.26 15.01
CA GLU A 218 4.18 17.39 15.32
C GLU A 218 5.45 17.26 14.49
N TYR A 219 5.85 18.36 13.85
CA TYR A 219 7.07 18.45 13.03
C TYR A 219 8.13 19.31 13.72
N GLU A 220 9.38 19.13 13.35
CA GLU A 220 10.42 20.05 13.77
C GLU A 220 10.11 21.49 13.37
N GLY A 221 10.31 22.43 14.30
CA GLY A 221 9.96 23.85 14.10
C GLY A 221 8.53 24.21 14.53
N GLY A 222 7.79 23.27 15.14
CA GLY A 222 6.50 23.55 15.78
C GLY A 222 5.27 23.46 14.86
N VAL A 223 5.46 23.16 13.58
CA VAL A 223 4.32 22.93 12.65
C VAL A 223 3.54 21.71 13.11
N LYS A 224 2.22 21.81 13.06
CA LYS A 224 1.28 20.70 13.37
C LYS A 224 0.39 20.39 12.18
N LEU A 225 0.11 19.11 12.01
CA LEU A 225 -0.88 18.54 11.09
C LEU A 225 -1.98 17.91 11.91
#